data_f2f4514d96fa7df7dbff05c03b7f998c
#
_entry.id   f2f4514d96fa7df7dbff05c03b7f998c
#
_cell.length_a   1.000
_cell.length_b   1.000
_cell.length_c   1.000
_cell.angle_alpha   90.00
_cell.angle_beta   90.00
_cell.angle_gamma   90.00
#
_symmetry.space_group_name_H-M   'P 1'
#
loop_
_entity.id
_entity.type
_entity.pdbx_description
1 polymer ?
#
loop_
_entity_poly.entity_id
_entity_poly.type
_entity_poly.pdbx_seq_one_letter_code
_entity_poly.pdbx_strand_id
1 'polypeptide(L)' 'MTIREKILVIEDEKSISHFISTVLNNNGYEAMQAQTGEEALSMISSHCPDLVILDLGL' A
#
# COMPACT_ATOMS: atom_id res chain seq x y z
N MET A 1 18.02 -8.84 12.26
CA MET A 1 16.83 -8.92 11.37
C MET A 1 15.98 -7.68 11.54
N THR A 2 15.62 -7.05 10.46
CA THR A 2 14.79 -5.86 10.50
C THR A 2 13.34 -6.21 10.19
N ILE A 3 12.44 -5.83 11.08
CA ILE A 3 11.01 -6.02 10.87
C ILE A 3 10.48 -4.77 10.19
N ARG A 4 9.88 -4.93 9.01
CA ARG A 4 9.28 -3.82 8.30
C ARG A 4 7.78 -3.80 8.52
N GLU A 5 7.24 -2.64 8.80
CA GLU A 5 5.81 -2.46 8.87
C GLU A 5 5.23 -2.49 7.45
N LYS A 6 4.10 -3.17 7.32
CA LYS A 6 3.43 -3.33 6.02
C LYS A 6 2.40 -2.23 5.84
N ILE A 7 2.50 -1.53 4.73
CA ILE A 7 1.59 -0.43 4.41
C ILE A 7 0.91 -0.74 3.07
N LEU A 8 -0.41 -0.77 3.09
CA LEU A 8 -1.20 -0.97 1.87
C LEU A 8 -1.61 0.37 1.31
N VAL A 9 -1.26 0.60 0.04
CA VAL A 9 -1.62 1.82 -0.69
C VAL A 9 -2.77 1.49 -1.63
N ILE A 10 -3.88 2.17 -1.46
CA ILE A 10 -5.05 2.01 -2.34
C ILE A 10 -5.14 3.24 -3.22
N GLU A 11 -4.82 3.07 -4.50
CA GLU A 11 -4.76 4.16 -5.47
C GLU A 11 -5.03 3.60 -6.85
N ASP A 12 -5.97 4.20 -7.57
CA ASP A 12 -6.35 3.72 -8.91
C ASP A 12 -5.38 4.16 -10.00
N GLU A 13 -4.58 5.18 -9.77
CA GLU A 13 -3.58 5.61 -10.74
C GLU A 13 -2.22 4.98 -10.43
N LYS A 14 -1.74 4.16 -11.37
CA LYS A 14 -0.53 3.37 -11.16
C LYS A 14 0.72 4.20 -10.90
N SER A 15 0.86 5.33 -11.59
CA SER A 15 2.06 6.17 -11.41
C SER A 15 2.13 6.75 -10.00
N ILE A 16 0.99 7.17 -9.47
CA ILE A 16 0.92 7.71 -8.11
C ILE A 16 1.16 6.60 -7.09
N SER A 17 0.52 5.46 -7.30
CA SER A 17 0.70 4.30 -6.44
C SER A 17 2.17 3.87 -6.40
N HIS A 18 2.80 3.82 -7.56
CA HIS A 18 4.22 3.46 -7.66
C HIS A 18 5.11 4.47 -6.95
N PHE A 19 4.82 5.75 -7.11
CA PHE A 19 5.59 6.81 -6.44
C PHE A 19 5.51 6.67 -4.93
N ILE A 20 4.30 6.54 -4.40
CA ILE A 20 4.09 6.39 -2.95
C ILE A 20 4.81 5.14 -2.44
N SER A 21 4.66 4.04 -3.14
CA SER A 21 5.29 2.77 -2.75
C SER A 21 6.80 2.87 -2.74
N THR A 22 7.38 3.56 -3.72
CA THR A 22 8.83 3.75 -3.79
C THR A 22 9.32 4.55 -2.59
N VAL A 23 8.62 5.64 -2.25
CA VAL A 23 8.99 6.45 -1.09
C VAL A 23 8.91 5.63 0.19
N LEU A 24 7.86 4.85 0.36
CA LEU A 24 7.69 4.01 1.56
C LEU A 24 8.79 2.96 1.66
N ASN A 25 9.08 2.27 0.55
CA ASN A 25 10.12 1.25 0.54
C ASN A 25 11.49 1.85 0.87
N ASN A 26 11.76 3.06 0.37
CA ASN A 26 13.02 3.75 0.65
C ASN A 26 13.14 4.22 2.10
N ASN A 27 12.03 4.26 2.82
CA ASN A 27 12.02 4.68 4.22
C ASN A 27 11.83 3.51 5.20
N GLY A 28 12.06 2.31 4.74
CA GLY A 28 12.08 1.14 5.61
C GLY A 28 10.74 0.44 5.81
N TYR A 29 9.73 0.83 5.06
CA TYR A 29 8.42 0.16 5.09
C TYR A 29 8.30 -0.85 3.97
N GLU A 30 7.39 -1.78 4.12
CA GLU A 30 7.06 -2.72 3.05
C GLU A 30 5.73 -2.27 2.45
N ALA A 31 5.78 -1.72 1.24
CA ALA A 31 4.59 -1.20 0.58
C ALA A 31 3.92 -2.25 -0.28
N MET A 32 2.60 -2.29 -0.20
CA MET A 32 1.76 -3.12 -1.07
C MET A 32 0.79 -2.20 -1.79
N GLN A 33 0.37 -2.59 -2.98
CA GLN A 33 -0.47 -1.75 -3.83
C GLN A 33 -1.77 -2.46 -4.18
N ALA A 34 -2.87 -1.73 -4.09
CA ALA A 34 -4.18 -2.16 -4.57
C ALA A 34 -4.77 -1.04 -5.41
N GLN A 35 -5.45 -1.40 -6.50
CA GLN A 35 -6.06 -0.42 -7.40
C GLN A 35 -7.54 -0.17 -7.08
N THR A 36 -8.17 -1.11 -6.39
CA THR A 36 -9.59 -1.04 -6.07
C THR A 36 -9.82 -1.41 -4.62
N GLY A 37 -10.99 -1.03 -4.12
CA GLY A 37 -11.39 -1.42 -2.76
C GLY A 37 -11.53 -2.93 -2.60
N GLU A 38 -12.02 -3.62 -3.64
CA GLU A 38 -12.16 -5.08 -3.58
C GLU A 38 -10.81 -5.76 -3.46
N GLU A 39 -9.85 -5.33 -4.27
CA GLU A 39 -8.49 -5.84 -4.20
C GLU A 39 -7.88 -5.56 -2.84
N ALA A 40 -8.11 -4.34 -2.32
CA ALA A 40 -7.62 -3.96 -1.00
C ALA A 40 -8.18 -4.85 0.11
N LEU A 41 -9.47 -5.14 0.07
CA LEU A 41 -10.09 -6.02 1.08
C LEU A 41 -9.46 -7.41 1.07
N SER A 42 -9.21 -7.94 -0.13
CA SER A 42 -8.54 -9.22 -0.28
C SER A 42 -7.14 -9.19 0.32
N MET A 43 -6.40 -8.11 0.07
CA MET A 43 -5.03 -7.96 0.58
C MET A 43 -4.99 -7.75 2.09
N ILE A 44 -5.96 -7.02 2.63
CA ILE A 44 -6.07 -6.83 4.08
C ILE A 44 -6.24 -8.19 4.76
N SER A 45 -7.12 -9.02 4.19
CA SER A 45 -7.39 -10.34 4.73
C SER A 45 -6.19 -11.29 4.65
N SER A 46 -5.44 -11.24 3.54
CA SER A 46 -4.36 -12.20 3.29
C SER A 46 -3.00 -11.72 3.79
N HIS A 47 -2.73 -10.43 3.82
CA HIS A 47 -1.42 -9.89 4.16
C HIS A 47 -1.38 -9.12 5.48
N CYS A 48 -2.51 -8.78 6.05
CA CYS A 48 -2.62 -8.11 7.35
C CYS A 48 -1.72 -6.87 7.45
N PRO A 49 -1.94 -5.85 6.62
CA PRO A 49 -1.10 -4.64 6.70
C PRO A 49 -1.29 -3.91 8.03
N ASP A 50 -0.24 -3.21 8.45
CA ASP A 50 -0.26 -2.43 9.67
C ASP A 50 -0.96 -1.08 9.49
N LEU A 51 -0.95 -0.57 8.26
CA LEU A 51 -1.55 0.72 7.92
C LEU A 51 -2.07 0.68 6.49
N VAL A 52 -3.16 1.40 6.26
CA VAL A 52 -3.75 1.52 4.92
C VAL A 52 -3.79 3.00 4.56
N ILE A 53 -3.25 3.31 3.38
CA ILE A 53 -3.33 4.66 2.81
C ILE A 53 -4.34 4.60 1.68
N LEU A 54 -5.38 5.42 1.79
CA LEU A 54 -6.43 5.50 0.78
C LEU A 54 -6.42 6.88 0.15
N ASP A 55 -6.17 6.94 -1.16
CA ASP A 55 -6.27 8.16 -1.92
C ASP A 55 -7.60 8.16 -2.65
N LEU A 56 -8.44 9.14 -2.34
CA LEU A 56 -9.77 9.22 -2.92
C LEU A 56 -9.79 9.81 -4.33
N GLY A 57 -8.69 10.33 -4.81
CA GLY A 57 -8.60 10.80 -6.18
C GLY A 57 -9.53 11.96 -6.52
N LEU A 58 -9.67 12.90 -5.64
CA LEU A 58 -10.52 14.06 -5.86
C LEU A 58 -9.97 15.01 -6.91
#